data_4bfc940170e726c01c885c79d52dac7c
#
_entry.id   4bfc940170e726c01c885c79d52dac7c
#
_cell.length_a   1.000
_cell.length_b   1.000
_cell.length_c   1.000
_cell.angle_alpha   90.00
_cell.angle_beta   90.00
_cell.angle_gamma   90.00
#
_symmetry.space_group_name_H-M   'P 1'
#
loop_
_entity.id
_entity.type
_entity.pdbx_description
1 polymer ?
#
loop_
_entity_poly.entity_id
_entity_poly.type
_entity_poly.pdbx_seq_one_letter_code
_entity_poly.pdbx_strand_id
1 'polypeptide(L)'
;MSMQRTARRRTAAAALVLAAGLAFGAVGCGTDSGPATGTAKKPQPPAGSHSSPATAPAADSSKVIAVLRGKKGMVLTLNSAVRDSGGFVTVQGVLKNTSSEPFSESSAWRGDETEMQQHGNHLGGATLIDVKERKRYYVLRDTEGRPLATTGIRIIKPGETLPVFMQFPSPPTSTADVEFQLPTFPTADIEITG
;
A
#
# COMPACT_ATOMS: atom_id res chain seq x y z
N MET A 1 26.85 -49.12 0.09
CA MET A 1 27.49 -49.22 -1.24
C MET A 1 27.19 -47.97 -2.01
N SER A 2 28.24 -47.24 -2.23
CA SER A 2 28.71 -46.33 -3.29
C SER A 2 27.92 -45.04 -3.40
N MET A 3 28.35 -43.97 -2.84
CA MET A 3 29.40 -42.98 -3.25
C MET A 3 29.43 -42.72 -4.76
N GLN A 4 29.03 -41.50 -5.15
CA GLN A 4 29.88 -40.73 -6.06
C GLN A 4 29.63 -39.22 -5.89
N ARG A 5 30.68 -38.57 -5.41
CA ARG A 5 30.93 -37.12 -5.47
C ARG A 5 31.40 -36.78 -6.87
N THR A 6 30.91 -35.67 -7.42
CA THR A 6 31.67 -34.97 -8.46
C THR A 6 31.67 -33.46 -8.17
N ALA A 7 32.85 -33.01 -7.82
CA ALA A 7 33.27 -31.63 -7.75
C ALA A 7 33.88 -31.20 -9.10
N ARG A 8 34.02 -29.91 -9.24
CA ARG A 8 34.79 -29.06 -10.20
C ARG A 8 33.90 -28.33 -11.21
N ARG A 9 34.13 -27.09 -11.54
CA ARG A 9 35.38 -26.28 -11.53
C ARG A 9 35.04 -24.78 -11.42
N ARG A 10 35.97 -24.09 -10.77
CA ARG A 10 36.19 -22.63 -10.80
C ARG A 10 36.67 -22.22 -12.18
N THR A 11 36.20 -21.06 -12.66
CA THR A 11 36.96 -20.23 -13.59
C THR A 11 36.82 -18.79 -13.16
N ALA A 12 37.91 -18.22 -12.74
CA ALA A 12 38.18 -16.81 -12.58
C ALA A 12 38.89 -16.31 -13.83
N ALA A 13 38.58 -15.16 -14.29
CA ALA A 13 39.41 -14.25 -15.10
C ALA A 13 38.51 -13.06 -15.48
N ALA A 14 38.83 -11.86 -15.43
CA ALA A 14 39.98 -11.03 -15.25
C ALA A 14 39.49 -9.62 -15.64
N ALA A 15 40.06 -8.67 -14.98
CA ALA A 15 39.87 -7.24 -15.08
C ALA A 15 40.07 -6.66 -16.49
N LEU A 16 39.40 -5.53 -16.73
CA LEU A 16 40.00 -4.45 -17.55
C LEU A 16 39.45 -3.08 -17.12
N VAL A 17 40.37 -2.29 -16.62
CA VAL A 17 40.31 -0.89 -16.27
C VAL A 17 40.39 -0.09 -17.58
N LEU A 18 39.58 0.94 -17.74
CA LEU A 18 39.91 2.08 -18.64
C LEU A 18 39.32 3.36 -18.05
N ALA A 19 40.21 4.15 -17.51
CA ALA A 19 40.03 5.53 -17.12
C ALA A 19 40.37 6.46 -18.33
N ALA A 20 39.58 7.48 -18.54
CA ALA A 20 39.91 8.76 -19.17
C ALA A 20 38.68 9.66 -18.92
N GLY A 21 38.67 10.72 -18.20
CA GLY A 21 39.57 11.88 -18.18
C GLY A 21 39.02 12.91 -19.13
N LEU A 22 38.43 14.01 -18.62
CA LEU A 22 38.82 15.39 -18.97
C LEU A 22 37.79 16.40 -18.40
N ALA A 23 38.33 17.27 -17.60
CA ALA A 23 37.80 18.52 -17.08
C ALA A 23 37.73 19.60 -18.17
N PHE A 24 36.99 20.65 -17.92
CA PHE A 24 37.09 22.07 -18.32
C PHE A 24 35.66 22.64 -18.27
N GLY A 25 35.33 23.76 -17.68
CA GLY A 25 36.09 24.90 -17.29
C GLY A 25 35.20 25.87 -16.53
N ALA A 26 35.79 26.50 -15.57
CA ALA A 26 35.26 27.62 -14.81
C ALA A 26 35.31 28.91 -15.62
N VAL A 27 34.66 29.93 -15.05
CA VAL A 27 34.94 31.38 -15.19
C VAL A 27 33.78 32.18 -15.77
N GLY A 28 33.32 33.13 -14.96
CA GLY A 28 32.46 34.21 -15.37
C GLY A 28 31.84 34.99 -14.19
N CYS A 29 32.67 35.51 -13.27
CA CYS A 29 32.29 36.65 -12.47
C CYS A 29 32.26 37.89 -13.36
N GLY A 30 31.16 38.62 -13.38
CA GLY A 30 31.03 39.95 -13.96
C GLY A 30 30.09 40.76 -13.10
N THR A 31 30.69 41.57 -12.21
CA THR A 31 30.05 42.72 -11.57
C THR A 31 29.95 43.84 -12.61
N ASP A 32 28.76 44.36 -12.83
CA ASP A 32 28.64 45.76 -13.19
C ASP A 32 27.26 46.32 -12.82
N SER A 33 27.30 47.51 -12.27
CA SER A 33 26.21 48.28 -11.72
C SER A 33 25.66 49.25 -12.77
N GLY A 34 24.34 49.35 -12.88
CA GLY A 34 23.71 50.48 -13.57
C GLY A 34 22.20 50.29 -13.83
N PRO A 35 21.38 51.30 -13.59
CA PRO A 35 19.93 51.13 -13.55
C PRO A 35 19.28 51.51 -14.91
N ALA A 36 18.29 50.72 -15.34
CA ALA A 36 17.12 51.27 -16.08
C ALA A 36 16.12 50.15 -16.47
N THR A 37 14.94 50.29 -15.97
CA THR A 37 13.61 50.09 -16.59
C THR A 37 13.53 49.26 -17.87
N GLY A 38 12.82 48.14 -17.80
CA GLY A 38 12.37 47.41 -18.97
C GLY A 38 11.62 46.12 -18.59
N THR A 39 10.33 46.23 -18.44
CA THR A 39 9.40 45.10 -18.22
C THR A 39 9.45 44.12 -19.38
N ALA A 40 10.04 42.96 -19.19
CA ALA A 40 9.87 41.82 -20.08
C ALA A 40 9.56 40.59 -19.23
N LYS A 41 8.32 40.24 -19.20
CA LYS A 41 7.78 39.06 -18.56
C LYS A 41 8.25 37.82 -19.31
N LYS A 42 9.24 37.12 -18.76
CA LYS A 42 9.68 35.81 -19.23
C LYS A 42 8.57 34.80 -19.02
N PRO A 43 8.20 33.99 -20.01
CA PRO A 43 7.23 32.91 -19.80
C PRO A 43 7.79 31.89 -18.80
N GLN A 44 7.13 31.78 -17.66
CA GLN A 44 7.40 30.74 -16.68
C GLN A 44 6.83 29.42 -17.23
N PRO A 45 7.57 28.32 -17.22
CA PRO A 45 7.03 27.01 -17.57
C PRO A 45 5.83 26.71 -16.65
N PRO A 46 4.78 26.05 -17.15
CA PRO A 46 3.68 25.68 -16.29
C PRO A 46 4.21 24.77 -15.17
N ALA A 47 4.00 25.20 -13.94
CA ALA A 47 4.22 24.36 -12.77
C ALA A 47 3.37 23.13 -12.95
N GLY A 48 4.01 21.97 -13.09
CA GLY A 48 3.33 20.68 -13.09
C GLY A 48 2.50 20.59 -11.82
N SER A 49 1.19 20.48 -12.00
CA SER A 49 0.26 20.18 -10.92
C SER A 49 0.67 18.82 -10.36
N HIS A 50 1.41 18.83 -9.27
CA HIS A 50 1.52 17.65 -8.43
C HIS A 50 0.11 17.42 -7.87
N SER A 51 -0.60 16.49 -8.50
CA SER A 51 -1.83 15.96 -7.92
C SER A 51 -1.47 15.41 -6.55
N SER A 52 -1.84 16.14 -5.51
CA SER A 52 -1.81 15.60 -4.15
C SER A 52 -2.56 14.29 -4.16
N PRO A 53 -2.06 13.23 -3.51
CA PRO A 53 -2.83 12.01 -3.34
C PRO A 53 -4.19 12.40 -2.78
N ALA A 54 -5.25 11.98 -3.44
CA ALA A 54 -6.61 12.20 -2.94
C ALA A 54 -6.66 11.64 -1.52
N THR A 55 -6.78 12.54 -0.55
CA THR A 55 -7.04 12.16 0.84
C THR A 55 -8.38 11.44 0.82
N ALA A 56 -8.36 10.12 1.04
CA ALA A 56 -9.59 9.36 1.22
C ALA A 56 -10.43 10.08 2.27
N PRO A 57 -11.75 10.21 2.08
CA PRO A 57 -12.61 10.84 3.07
C PRO A 57 -12.34 10.22 4.43
N ALA A 58 -12.08 11.02 5.45
CA ALA A 58 -11.89 10.51 6.80
C ALA A 58 -13.17 9.76 7.19
N ALA A 59 -13.04 8.45 7.45
CA ALA A 59 -14.16 7.68 7.93
C ALA A 59 -14.66 8.30 9.23
N ASP A 60 -15.97 8.41 9.38
CA ASP A 60 -16.55 8.71 10.68
C ASP A 60 -16.24 7.54 11.62
N SER A 61 -15.18 7.73 12.43
CA SER A 61 -14.68 6.71 13.35
C SER A 61 -15.67 6.39 14.47
N SER A 62 -16.76 7.15 14.58
CA SER A 62 -17.83 6.89 15.53
C SER A 62 -18.79 5.79 15.07
N LYS A 63 -18.90 5.56 13.74
CA LYS A 63 -19.74 4.50 13.20
C LYS A 63 -18.98 3.18 13.20
N VAL A 64 -19.59 2.14 13.69
CA VAL A 64 -19.06 0.77 13.64
C VAL A 64 -20.02 -0.07 12.79
N ILE A 65 -19.50 -0.65 11.70
CA ILE A 65 -20.27 -1.53 10.82
C ILE A 65 -19.98 -3.00 11.07
N ALA A 66 -18.79 -3.34 11.56
CA ALA A 66 -18.45 -4.69 12.00
C ALA A 66 -17.29 -4.69 13.01
N VAL A 67 -17.25 -5.71 13.87
CA VAL A 67 -16.13 -5.96 14.79
C VAL A 67 -15.69 -7.41 14.65
N LEU A 68 -14.47 -7.60 14.17
CA LEU A 68 -13.88 -8.92 13.98
C LEU A 68 -12.80 -9.16 15.03
N ARG A 69 -12.95 -10.27 15.78
CA ARG A 69 -11.98 -10.68 16.81
C ARG A 69 -11.07 -11.75 16.22
N GLY A 70 -9.85 -11.37 15.93
CA GLY A 70 -8.82 -12.26 15.39
C GLY A 70 -8.05 -13.00 16.46
N LYS A 71 -7.00 -13.67 16.04
CA LYS A 71 -6.10 -14.40 16.93
C LYS A 71 -5.28 -13.47 17.82
N LYS A 72 -4.82 -13.97 18.96
CA LYS A 72 -3.89 -13.27 19.87
C LYS A 72 -4.35 -11.87 20.28
N GLY A 73 -5.65 -11.69 20.50
CA GLY A 73 -6.20 -10.43 20.98
C GLY A 73 -6.25 -9.31 19.94
N MET A 74 -6.00 -9.61 18.67
CA MET A 74 -6.22 -8.63 17.60
C MET A 74 -7.69 -8.40 17.35
N VAL A 75 -8.09 -7.14 17.30
CA VAL A 75 -9.48 -6.73 16.99
C VAL A 75 -9.44 -5.78 15.81
N LEU A 76 -10.18 -6.11 14.76
CA LEU A 76 -10.43 -5.22 13.62
C LEU A 76 -11.85 -4.68 13.75
N THR A 77 -11.96 -3.37 13.87
CA THR A 77 -13.23 -2.64 13.82
C THR A 77 -13.36 -1.99 12.47
N LEU A 78 -14.38 -2.32 11.71
CA LEU A 78 -14.70 -1.66 10.44
C LEU A 78 -15.66 -0.52 10.70
N ASN A 79 -15.34 0.65 10.17
CA ASN A 79 -16.09 1.89 10.38
C ASN A 79 -16.89 2.31 9.14
N SER A 80 -16.40 2.00 7.94
CA SER A 80 -17.09 2.31 6.69
C SER A 80 -16.70 1.36 5.57
N ALA A 81 -17.62 1.18 4.63
CA ALA A 81 -17.38 0.61 3.30
C ALA A 81 -18.11 1.53 2.31
N VAL A 82 -17.36 2.38 1.63
CA VAL A 82 -17.94 3.45 0.80
C VAL A 82 -17.53 3.25 -0.65
N ARG A 83 -18.52 3.27 -1.54
CA ARG A 83 -18.36 3.27 -2.99
C ARG A 83 -18.08 4.70 -3.45
N ASP A 84 -17.07 4.88 -4.28
CA ASP A 84 -16.77 6.15 -4.91
C ASP A 84 -17.21 6.19 -6.39
N SER A 85 -17.19 7.39 -6.97
CA SER A 85 -17.52 7.59 -8.39
C SER A 85 -16.48 7.01 -9.36
N GLY A 86 -15.31 6.63 -8.86
CA GLY A 86 -14.23 6.02 -9.64
C GLY A 86 -14.41 4.52 -9.85
N GLY A 87 -15.46 3.91 -9.31
CA GLY A 87 -15.72 2.48 -9.42
C GLY A 87 -14.96 1.63 -8.41
N PHE A 88 -14.63 2.19 -7.26
CA PHE A 88 -13.94 1.53 -6.16
C PHE A 88 -14.82 1.48 -4.91
N VAL A 89 -14.52 0.54 -4.03
CA VAL A 89 -15.04 0.52 -2.66
C VAL A 89 -13.85 0.66 -1.71
N THR A 90 -13.91 1.67 -0.85
CA THR A 90 -12.92 1.86 0.21
C THR A 90 -13.51 1.38 1.53
N VAL A 91 -12.90 0.34 2.10
CA VAL A 91 -13.20 -0.13 3.46
C VAL A 91 -12.20 0.51 4.42
N GLN A 92 -12.69 1.15 5.47
CA GLN A 92 -11.86 1.78 6.50
C GLN A 92 -12.20 1.23 7.88
N GLY A 93 -11.20 1.23 8.75
CA GLY A 93 -11.36 0.73 10.10
C GLY A 93 -10.14 0.97 10.96
N VAL A 94 -10.11 0.21 12.05
CA VAL A 94 -9.07 0.32 13.06
C VAL A 94 -8.68 -1.09 13.54
N LEU A 95 -7.39 -1.39 13.49
CA LEU A 95 -6.79 -2.55 14.12
C LEU A 95 -6.34 -2.18 15.52
N LYS A 96 -6.68 -2.99 16.52
CA LYS A 96 -6.26 -2.82 17.92
C LYS A 96 -5.71 -4.12 18.47
N ASN A 97 -4.57 -4.05 19.13
CA ASN A 97 -4.07 -5.14 19.96
C ASN A 97 -4.65 -5.01 21.38
N THR A 98 -5.58 -5.87 21.74
CA THR A 98 -6.21 -5.88 23.07
C THR A 98 -5.53 -6.85 24.04
N SER A 99 -4.48 -7.56 23.58
CA SER A 99 -3.73 -8.48 24.43
C SER A 99 -2.65 -7.74 25.25
N SER A 100 -2.05 -8.45 26.21
CA SER A 100 -0.87 -7.97 26.96
C SER A 100 0.46 -8.18 26.24
N GLU A 101 0.47 -8.89 25.09
CA GLU A 101 1.66 -9.24 24.35
C GLU A 101 1.75 -8.49 23.01
N PRO A 102 2.97 -8.16 22.53
CA PRO A 102 3.17 -7.58 21.22
C PRO A 102 2.73 -8.58 20.11
N PHE A 103 2.03 -8.09 19.11
CA PHE A 103 1.62 -8.89 17.94
C PHE A 103 2.60 -8.70 16.78
N SER A 104 3.19 -9.77 16.26
CA SER A 104 4.20 -9.75 15.19
C SER A 104 3.81 -10.57 13.94
N GLU A 105 2.61 -11.19 13.92
CA GLU A 105 2.20 -12.12 12.85
C GLU A 105 1.40 -11.45 11.71
N SER A 106 1.59 -10.15 11.50
CA SER A 106 0.89 -9.38 10.45
C SER A 106 1.19 -9.87 9.02
N SER A 107 2.24 -10.67 8.84
CA SER A 107 2.54 -11.32 7.55
C SER A 107 1.42 -12.25 7.06
N ALA A 108 0.63 -12.82 7.96
CA ALA A 108 -0.51 -13.66 7.59
C ALA A 108 -1.63 -12.88 6.86
N TRP A 109 -1.67 -11.54 6.98
CA TRP A 109 -2.70 -10.69 6.38
C TRP A 109 -2.41 -10.32 4.92
N ARG A 110 -1.23 -10.67 4.41
CA ARG A 110 -0.82 -10.37 3.01
C ARG A 110 -1.57 -11.21 1.97
N GLY A 111 -2.13 -12.34 2.39
CA GLY A 111 -2.58 -13.38 1.47
C GLY A 111 -1.42 -14.28 1.01
N ASP A 112 -1.76 -15.26 0.19
CA ASP A 112 -0.83 -16.34 -0.21
C ASP A 112 -0.15 -16.09 -1.57
N GLU A 113 -0.50 -15.01 -2.27
CA GLU A 113 0.06 -14.70 -3.58
C GLU A 113 1.53 -14.27 -3.46
N THR A 114 2.41 -14.90 -4.25
CA THR A 114 3.85 -14.67 -4.21
C THR A 114 4.22 -13.20 -4.47
N GLU A 115 3.54 -12.56 -5.41
CA GLU A 115 3.77 -11.14 -5.72
C GLU A 115 3.46 -10.24 -4.52
N MET A 116 2.36 -10.53 -3.81
CA MET A 116 1.98 -9.78 -2.63
C MET A 116 2.99 -9.91 -1.49
N GLN A 117 3.66 -11.06 -1.38
CA GLN A 117 4.64 -11.29 -0.31
C GLN A 117 5.89 -10.42 -0.42
N GLN A 118 6.20 -9.89 -1.59
CA GLN A 118 7.36 -9.04 -1.84
C GLN A 118 7.21 -7.61 -1.26
N HIS A 119 5.98 -7.19 -0.99
CA HIS A 119 5.67 -5.81 -0.57
C HIS A 119 5.64 -5.61 0.96
N GLY A 120 6.25 -6.52 1.71
CA GLY A 120 6.30 -6.43 3.18
C GLY A 120 4.97 -6.82 3.84
N ASN A 121 4.69 -6.30 5.03
CA ASN A 121 3.45 -6.59 5.74
C ASN A 121 2.38 -5.55 5.41
N HIS A 122 1.21 -6.01 4.97
CA HIS A 122 0.11 -5.19 4.51
C HIS A 122 -1.23 -5.95 4.60
N LEU A 123 -2.35 -5.27 4.36
CA LEU A 123 -3.69 -5.86 4.38
C LEU A 123 -4.18 -6.34 3.00
N GLY A 124 -3.28 -6.60 2.07
CA GLY A 124 -3.61 -6.98 0.70
C GLY A 124 -4.30 -8.35 0.55
N GLY A 125 -4.30 -9.18 1.60
CA GLY A 125 -5.05 -10.44 1.61
C GLY A 125 -6.54 -10.28 1.97
N ALA A 126 -7.01 -9.06 2.20
CA ALA A 126 -8.43 -8.82 2.42
C ALA A 126 -9.23 -9.06 1.13
N THR A 127 -10.49 -9.48 1.28
CA THR A 127 -11.42 -9.69 0.16
C THR A 127 -12.83 -9.28 0.54
N LEU A 128 -13.60 -8.84 -0.48
CA LEU A 128 -15.06 -8.76 -0.41
C LEU A 128 -15.66 -9.92 -1.19
N ILE A 129 -16.71 -10.52 -0.67
CA ILE A 129 -17.40 -11.66 -1.31
C ILE A 129 -18.86 -11.28 -1.51
N ASP A 130 -19.27 -11.23 -2.77
CA ASP A 130 -20.69 -11.20 -3.14
C ASP A 130 -21.18 -12.64 -3.20
N VAL A 131 -21.92 -13.05 -2.19
CA VAL A 131 -22.44 -14.42 -2.07
C VAL A 131 -23.52 -14.70 -3.12
N LYS A 132 -24.31 -13.68 -3.50
CA LYS A 132 -25.40 -13.80 -4.49
C LYS A 132 -24.83 -14.06 -5.88
N GLU A 133 -23.85 -13.27 -6.31
CA GLU A 133 -23.20 -13.39 -7.60
C GLU A 133 -22.03 -14.39 -7.60
N ARG A 134 -21.66 -14.94 -6.42
CA ARG A 134 -20.52 -15.85 -6.23
C ARG A 134 -19.22 -15.26 -6.74
N LYS A 135 -19.02 -13.96 -6.52
CA LYS A 135 -17.83 -13.21 -6.91
C LYS A 135 -17.00 -12.82 -5.71
N ARG A 136 -15.70 -12.85 -5.89
CA ARG A 136 -14.73 -12.37 -4.91
C ARG A 136 -13.97 -11.19 -5.50
N TYR A 137 -13.87 -10.13 -4.73
CA TYR A 137 -13.15 -8.90 -5.07
C TYR A 137 -11.92 -8.83 -4.19
N TYR A 138 -10.76 -8.75 -4.82
CA TYR A 138 -9.47 -8.66 -4.16
C TYR A 138 -9.05 -7.20 -4.03
N VAL A 139 -8.17 -6.92 -3.06
CA VAL A 139 -7.57 -5.61 -2.91
C VAL A 139 -6.91 -5.19 -4.23
N LEU A 140 -7.18 -3.95 -4.64
CA LEU A 140 -6.58 -3.36 -5.84
C LEU A 140 -5.07 -3.21 -5.69
N ARG A 141 -4.38 -3.18 -6.82
CA ARG A 141 -2.93 -3.00 -6.89
C ARG A 141 -2.60 -1.83 -7.81
N ASP A 142 -1.51 -1.16 -7.52
CA ASP A 142 -0.94 -0.16 -8.41
C ASP A 142 -0.16 -0.82 -9.57
N THR A 143 0.44 0.00 -10.42
CA THR A 143 1.23 -0.46 -11.60
C THR A 143 2.49 -1.22 -11.23
N GLU A 144 2.98 -1.08 -10.01
CA GLU A 144 4.11 -1.82 -9.45
C GLU A 144 3.68 -3.07 -8.65
N GLY A 145 2.39 -3.41 -8.69
CA GLY A 145 1.84 -4.58 -7.99
C GLY A 145 1.61 -4.38 -6.48
N ARG A 146 1.82 -3.17 -5.94
CA ARG A 146 1.63 -2.88 -4.52
C ARG A 146 0.14 -2.78 -4.18
N PRO A 147 -0.29 -3.35 -3.05
CA PRO A 147 -1.70 -3.31 -2.66
C PRO A 147 -2.14 -1.89 -2.29
N LEU A 148 -3.32 -1.49 -2.75
CA LEU A 148 -3.99 -0.27 -2.31
C LEU A 148 -4.68 -0.52 -0.96
N ALA A 149 -3.86 -0.72 0.05
CA ALA A 149 -4.26 -1.00 1.42
C ALA A 149 -3.18 -0.48 2.38
N THR A 150 -3.47 -0.49 3.67
CA THR A 150 -2.47 -0.18 4.70
C THR A 150 -1.27 -1.11 4.56
N THR A 151 -0.09 -0.52 4.44
CA THR A 151 1.22 -1.18 4.28
C THR A 151 2.17 -0.85 5.43
N GLY A 152 3.31 -1.55 5.50
CA GLY A 152 4.34 -1.26 6.50
C GLY A 152 3.94 -1.61 7.93
N ILE A 153 3.01 -2.55 8.10
CA ILE A 153 2.54 -2.97 9.42
C ILE A 153 3.67 -3.67 10.15
N ARG A 154 4.11 -3.06 11.23
CA ARG A 154 5.17 -3.58 12.10
C ARG A 154 4.56 -4.36 13.28
N ILE A 155 5.36 -4.55 14.32
CA ILE A 155 4.90 -5.09 15.60
C ILE A 155 3.88 -4.12 16.19
N ILE A 156 2.69 -4.63 16.53
CA ILE A 156 1.62 -3.86 17.16
C ILE A 156 1.70 -4.11 18.66
N LYS A 157 2.03 -3.07 19.43
CA LYS A 157 2.22 -3.16 20.88
C LYS A 157 0.89 -3.41 21.61
N PRO A 158 0.93 -3.92 22.86
CA PRO A 158 -0.26 -3.98 23.71
C PRO A 158 -1.00 -2.64 23.79
N GLY A 159 -2.29 -2.64 23.56
CA GLY A 159 -3.14 -1.45 23.57
C GLY A 159 -3.01 -0.54 22.33
N GLU A 160 -2.04 -0.78 21.46
CA GLU A 160 -1.83 0.03 20.26
C GLU A 160 -2.99 -0.10 19.28
N THR A 161 -3.30 1.03 18.65
CA THR A 161 -4.37 1.18 17.68
C THR A 161 -3.80 1.71 16.36
N LEU A 162 -4.11 1.06 15.26
CA LEU A 162 -3.64 1.39 13.92
C LEU A 162 -4.84 1.66 12.99
N PRO A 163 -5.03 2.86 12.46
CA PRO A 163 -6.00 3.12 11.39
C PRO A 163 -5.65 2.33 10.15
N VAL A 164 -6.67 1.74 9.51
CA VAL A 164 -6.47 0.89 8.34
C VAL A 164 -7.46 1.22 7.23
N PHE A 165 -7.04 0.97 6.00
CA PHE A 165 -7.89 1.03 4.83
C PHE A 165 -7.54 -0.09 3.84
N MET A 166 -8.50 -0.44 2.99
CA MET A 166 -8.36 -1.39 1.88
C MET A 166 -9.28 -0.94 0.75
N GLN A 167 -8.78 -0.92 -0.48
CA GLN A 167 -9.56 -0.57 -1.67
C GLN A 167 -9.81 -1.79 -2.55
N PHE A 168 -11.04 -1.89 -3.04
CA PHE A 168 -11.50 -2.99 -3.88
C PHE A 168 -12.15 -2.46 -5.15
N PRO A 169 -12.19 -3.25 -6.23
CA PRO A 169 -13.10 -2.98 -7.34
C PRO A 169 -14.54 -2.93 -6.81
N SER A 170 -15.33 -1.99 -7.29
CA SER A 170 -16.72 -1.89 -6.86
C SER A 170 -17.55 -3.05 -7.39
N PRO A 171 -18.29 -3.77 -6.56
CA PRO A 171 -19.38 -4.62 -7.02
C PRO A 171 -20.43 -3.82 -7.78
N PRO A 172 -21.31 -4.45 -8.56
CA PRO A 172 -22.45 -3.78 -9.20
C PRO A 172 -23.27 -2.99 -8.18
N THR A 173 -23.91 -1.90 -8.59
CA THR A 173 -24.72 -1.04 -7.71
C THR A 173 -25.91 -1.79 -7.08
N SER A 174 -26.35 -2.90 -7.68
CA SER A 174 -27.35 -3.80 -7.12
C SER A 174 -26.85 -4.62 -5.93
N THR A 175 -25.52 -4.67 -5.68
CA THR A 175 -24.91 -5.36 -4.56
C THR A 175 -24.58 -4.35 -3.48
N ALA A 176 -25.37 -4.32 -2.42
CA ALA A 176 -25.09 -3.52 -1.21
C ALA A 176 -24.42 -4.38 -0.14
N ASP A 177 -24.88 -5.62 0.04
CA ASP A 177 -24.39 -6.51 1.09
C ASP A 177 -23.28 -7.41 0.57
N VAL A 178 -22.17 -7.45 1.29
CA VAL A 178 -21.01 -8.31 0.99
C VAL A 178 -20.41 -8.86 2.28
N GLU A 179 -19.74 -10.01 2.18
CA GLU A 179 -18.93 -10.53 3.26
C GLU A 179 -17.51 -9.96 3.16
N PHE A 180 -17.03 -9.34 4.23
CA PHE A 180 -15.63 -8.95 4.37
C PHE A 180 -14.83 -10.10 4.99
N GLN A 181 -13.67 -10.40 4.41
CA GLN A 181 -12.78 -11.43 4.89
C GLN A 181 -11.34 -10.90 4.95
N LEU A 182 -10.66 -11.13 6.08
CA LEU A 182 -9.22 -10.90 6.25
C LEU A 182 -8.62 -12.18 6.86
N PRO A 183 -7.50 -12.71 6.33
CA PRO A 183 -6.87 -13.90 6.91
C PRO A 183 -6.66 -13.76 8.42
N THR A 184 -6.91 -14.81 9.16
CA THR A 184 -6.85 -14.93 10.63
C THR A 184 -7.98 -14.25 11.40
N PHE A 185 -8.90 -13.57 10.73
CA PHE A 185 -10.13 -13.03 11.31
C PHE A 185 -11.34 -13.84 10.83
N PRO A 186 -12.44 -13.86 11.60
CA PRO A 186 -13.71 -14.39 11.12
C PRO A 186 -14.26 -13.50 9.99
N THR A 187 -15.11 -14.08 9.15
CA THR A 187 -15.87 -13.34 8.14
C THR A 187 -16.92 -12.45 8.80
N ALA A 188 -17.19 -11.29 8.22
CA ALA A 188 -18.24 -10.39 8.68
C ALA A 188 -19.05 -9.85 7.50
N ASP A 189 -20.38 -9.82 7.66
CA ASP A 189 -21.29 -9.14 6.73
C ASP A 189 -21.15 -7.64 6.92
N ILE A 190 -21.02 -6.91 5.83
CA ILE A 190 -20.96 -5.45 5.81
C ILE A 190 -21.80 -4.89 4.67
N GLU A 191 -22.33 -3.69 4.86
CA GLU A 191 -23.07 -2.94 3.85
C GLU A 191 -22.17 -1.91 3.17
N ILE A 192 -22.15 -1.90 1.83
CA ILE A 192 -21.51 -0.88 1.01
C ILE A 192 -22.47 0.29 0.84
N THR A 193 -22.04 1.49 1.20
CA THR A 193 -22.79 2.74 1.05
C THR A 193 -22.19 3.61 -0.08
N GLY A 194 -22.99 4.54 -0.65
CA GLY A 194 -22.56 5.45 -1.72
C GLY A 194 -23.14 5.11 -3.09
#